data_aba93df6732032a795bf98fdf29781c1
#
_entry.id   aba93df6732032a795bf98fdf29781c1
#
_cell.length_a   1.000
_cell.length_b   1.000
_cell.length_c   1.000
_cell.angle_alpha   90.00
_cell.angle_beta   90.00
_cell.angle_gamma   90.00
#
_symmetry.space_group_name_H-M   'P 1'
#
loop_
_entity.id
_entity.type
_entity.pdbx_description
1 polymer ?
#
loop_
_entity_poly.entity_id
_entity_poly.type
_entity_poly.pdbx_seq_one_letter_code
_entity_poly.pdbx_strand_id
1 'polypeptide(L)'
;MRLSILIPVYNERTVVERSLAQVLAAPLPENMERELIIVDDCSTDGTAAILDRMAAREPSIHLIRKTVNEGKGAAVRTAIEHASGDFCLVQDADLEYDPSEYPRLLRPLLDGNADAVFGSRYLVDEQTRVLPFWHSMINKYLTLLSNMFCNLNLTDMETCYKVFRTDLLKSIPIRSDRFGFEPEITMKAAKRKLRIYEVPISYHGRTYEEGKKIGWKDGVKALGVILHFWLIDDLYVEPYGRAFLNNLTGTPQYLSWLARVLRPNLGDTVLELGAGIGNIAGRLMGRRFEYVVAEADPLYLHALRNRFLRTPNVSVLQLDPNRPEDFDSAGGPFDTVLCVNVLEYAADPGMVIESAARILKPGGSIIILAPQSPALFGSLDRTLGHRRRFSRVELRALLEKHGLAVQRMSQLNKIGTPGWWLFGKVLRRGRISKVMLKIFDKTVWFWRRVDGLMPWPGLSLVVVARKSAVA
;
A
#
# COMPACT_ATOMS: atom_id res chain seq x y z
N MET A 1 -8.05 14.22 17.50
CA MET A 1 -7.31 13.06 16.98
C MET A 1 -7.29 11.95 18.00
N ARG A 2 -7.12 10.69 17.60
CA ARG A 2 -7.08 9.55 18.52
C ARG A 2 -5.88 8.65 18.24
N LEU A 3 -5.22 8.16 19.29
CA LEU A 3 -4.14 7.17 19.24
C LEU A 3 -4.67 5.82 19.69
N SER A 4 -4.59 4.79 18.81
CA SER A 4 -4.83 3.39 19.17
C SER A 4 -3.52 2.77 19.64
N ILE A 5 -3.46 2.38 20.91
CA ILE A 5 -2.32 1.72 21.51
C ILE A 5 -2.58 0.22 21.48
N LEU A 6 -1.81 -0.52 20.69
CA LEU A 6 -1.98 -1.95 20.43
C LEU A 6 -1.10 -2.75 21.41
N ILE A 7 -1.73 -3.45 22.35
CA ILE A 7 -1.03 -4.10 23.46
C ILE A 7 -1.26 -5.62 23.41
N PRO A 8 -0.32 -6.39 22.83
CA PRO A 8 -0.35 -7.84 22.92
C PRO A 8 0.08 -8.28 24.33
N VAL A 9 -0.68 -9.16 24.97
CA VAL A 9 -0.42 -9.64 26.32
C VAL A 9 -0.42 -11.17 26.33
N TYR A 10 0.60 -11.78 26.98
CA TYR A 10 0.64 -13.21 27.25
C TYR A 10 1.48 -13.50 28.50
N ASN A 11 0.83 -13.99 29.58
CA ASN A 11 1.48 -14.35 30.85
C ASN A 11 2.37 -13.24 31.41
N GLU A 12 1.79 -12.07 31.70
CA GLU A 12 2.46 -10.91 32.29
C GLU A 12 1.82 -10.50 33.64
N ARG A 13 1.35 -11.47 34.44
CA ARG A 13 0.62 -11.26 35.70
C ARG A 13 1.31 -10.26 36.65
N THR A 14 2.63 -10.29 36.71
CA THR A 14 3.41 -9.50 37.69
C THR A 14 3.61 -8.04 37.27
N VAL A 15 3.46 -7.71 35.97
CA VAL A 15 3.81 -6.39 35.42
C VAL A 15 2.68 -5.70 34.69
N VAL A 16 1.67 -6.44 34.21
CA VAL A 16 0.64 -5.91 33.31
C VAL A 16 -0.15 -4.75 33.94
N GLU A 17 -0.52 -4.83 35.19
CA GLU A 17 -1.28 -3.76 35.87
C GLU A 17 -0.49 -2.44 35.93
N ARG A 18 0.81 -2.54 36.28
CA ARG A 18 1.72 -1.39 36.30
C ARG A 18 1.98 -0.85 34.89
N SER A 19 2.19 -1.72 33.93
CA SER A 19 2.41 -1.33 32.54
C SER A 19 1.21 -0.55 31.99
N LEU A 20 0.00 -1.07 32.14
CA LEU A 20 -1.22 -0.39 31.69
C LEU A 20 -1.48 0.92 32.44
N ALA A 21 -1.17 0.99 33.74
CA ALA A 21 -1.27 2.24 34.50
C ALA A 21 -0.32 3.31 33.93
N GLN A 22 0.92 2.96 33.55
CA GLN A 22 1.86 3.88 32.90
C GLN A 22 1.35 4.33 31.53
N VAL A 23 0.80 3.43 30.72
CA VAL A 23 0.22 3.75 29.41
C VAL A 23 -0.98 4.70 29.55
N LEU A 24 -1.84 4.49 30.55
CA LEU A 24 -2.99 5.37 30.82
C LEU A 24 -2.56 6.76 31.30
N ALA A 25 -1.47 6.85 32.08
CA ALA A 25 -0.92 8.11 32.60
C ALA A 25 0.01 8.83 31.58
N ALA A 26 0.38 8.17 30.49
CA ALA A 26 1.35 8.69 29.53
C ALA A 26 0.91 10.04 28.94
N PRO A 27 1.82 11.01 28.73
CA PRO A 27 1.47 12.26 28.06
C PRO A 27 1.11 12.01 26.58
N LEU A 28 0.14 12.77 26.08
CA LEU A 28 -0.20 12.83 24.67
C LEU A 28 -0.14 14.27 24.16
N PRO A 29 0.05 14.48 22.85
CA PRO A 29 -0.11 15.79 22.24
C PRO A 29 -1.49 16.42 22.54
N GLU A 30 -1.58 17.74 22.50
CA GLU A 30 -2.84 18.46 22.73
C GLU A 30 -3.95 17.97 21.78
N ASN A 31 -5.18 17.87 22.31
CA ASN A 31 -6.37 17.41 21.60
C ASN A 31 -6.27 15.98 21.03
N MET A 32 -5.45 15.12 21.64
CA MET A 32 -5.37 13.71 21.30
C MET A 32 -5.93 12.83 22.41
N GLU A 33 -6.90 12.00 22.05
CA GLU A 33 -7.45 10.94 22.91
C GLU A 33 -6.68 9.64 22.71
N ARG A 34 -6.78 8.72 23.67
CA ARG A 34 -6.25 7.35 23.55
C ARG A 34 -7.36 6.32 23.58
N GLU A 35 -7.13 5.23 22.88
CA GLU A 35 -7.81 3.96 23.10
C GLU A 35 -6.75 2.85 23.26
N LEU A 36 -6.94 1.96 24.20
CA LEU A 36 -6.07 0.82 24.43
C LEU A 36 -6.74 -0.43 23.88
N ILE A 37 -6.15 -1.05 22.88
CA ILE A 37 -6.63 -2.31 22.32
C ILE A 37 -5.73 -3.42 22.84
N ILE A 38 -6.22 -4.08 23.89
CA ILE A 38 -5.48 -5.12 24.59
C ILE A 38 -5.93 -6.48 24.06
N VAL A 39 -4.98 -7.28 23.57
CA VAL A 39 -5.25 -8.63 23.10
C VAL A 39 -4.55 -9.63 24.03
N ASP A 40 -5.33 -10.32 24.85
CA ASP A 40 -4.86 -11.44 25.66
C ASP A 40 -4.75 -12.71 24.81
N ASP A 41 -3.52 -13.12 24.53
CA ASP A 41 -3.19 -14.28 23.70
C ASP A 41 -3.29 -15.61 24.47
N CYS A 42 -4.41 -15.81 25.18
CA CYS A 42 -4.72 -16.99 25.98
C CYS A 42 -3.79 -17.17 27.20
N SER A 43 -3.66 -16.14 28.06
CA SER A 43 -2.88 -16.20 29.28
C SER A 43 -3.42 -17.23 30.28
N THR A 44 -2.51 -17.95 30.96
CA THR A 44 -2.81 -19.03 31.89
C THR A 44 -2.34 -18.78 33.34
N ASP A 45 -1.68 -17.66 33.59
CA ASP A 45 -1.04 -17.34 34.88
C ASP A 45 -1.88 -16.42 35.79
N GLY A 46 -3.12 -16.09 35.39
CA GLY A 46 -4.00 -15.15 36.07
C GLY A 46 -3.94 -13.71 35.55
N THR A 47 -3.17 -13.43 34.53
CA THR A 47 -3.15 -12.13 33.80
C THR A 47 -4.57 -11.72 33.37
N ALA A 48 -5.34 -12.66 32.83
CA ALA A 48 -6.69 -12.44 32.33
C ALA A 48 -7.62 -11.77 33.37
N ALA A 49 -7.58 -12.22 34.63
CA ALA A 49 -8.40 -11.65 35.69
C ALA A 49 -8.00 -10.20 36.06
N ILE A 50 -6.72 -9.84 35.87
CA ILE A 50 -6.24 -8.46 36.07
C ILE A 50 -6.78 -7.58 34.96
N LEU A 51 -6.68 -8.04 33.70
CA LEU A 51 -7.18 -7.32 32.53
C LEU A 51 -8.69 -7.04 32.61
N ASP A 52 -9.50 -8.01 33.09
CA ASP A 52 -10.94 -7.81 33.32
C ASP A 52 -11.23 -6.69 34.29
N ARG A 53 -10.53 -6.70 35.43
CA ARG A 53 -10.72 -5.65 36.43
C ARG A 53 -10.35 -4.27 35.91
N MET A 54 -9.30 -4.18 35.10
CA MET A 54 -8.87 -2.90 34.52
C MET A 54 -9.85 -2.43 33.44
N ALA A 55 -10.28 -3.32 32.55
CA ALA A 55 -11.25 -2.99 31.49
C ALA A 55 -12.62 -2.56 32.07
N ALA A 56 -13.04 -3.13 33.21
CA ALA A 56 -14.26 -2.72 33.88
C ALA A 56 -14.19 -1.31 34.49
N ARG A 57 -12.99 -0.78 34.76
CA ARG A 57 -12.78 0.53 35.38
C ARG A 57 -12.46 1.64 34.39
N GLU A 58 -11.85 1.28 33.25
CA GLU A 58 -11.32 2.22 32.26
C GLU A 58 -12.04 2.05 30.92
N PRO A 59 -12.96 2.96 30.57
CA PRO A 59 -13.73 2.88 29.31
C PRO A 59 -12.87 2.95 28.05
N SER A 60 -11.65 3.48 28.14
CA SER A 60 -10.71 3.55 27.03
C SER A 60 -10.04 2.21 26.68
N ILE A 61 -10.27 1.16 27.52
CA ILE A 61 -9.71 -0.17 27.32
C ILE A 61 -10.71 -1.05 26.54
N HIS A 62 -10.29 -1.53 25.38
CA HIS A 62 -10.95 -2.55 24.58
C HIS A 62 -10.21 -3.87 24.74
N LEU A 63 -10.73 -4.78 25.58
CA LEU A 63 -10.12 -6.08 25.86
C LEU A 63 -10.65 -7.14 24.91
N ILE A 64 -9.75 -7.83 24.20
CA ILE A 64 -10.03 -8.93 23.29
C ILE A 64 -9.31 -10.17 23.81
N ARG A 65 -9.98 -11.32 23.84
CA ARG A 65 -9.39 -12.59 24.27
C ARG A 65 -9.33 -13.59 23.14
N LYS A 66 -8.19 -14.23 23.03
CA LYS A 66 -8.01 -15.39 22.16
C LYS A 66 -8.27 -16.68 22.93
N THR A 67 -8.73 -17.68 22.22
CA THR A 67 -9.00 -19.03 22.78
C THR A 67 -7.78 -19.94 22.76
N VAL A 68 -6.77 -19.58 21.94
CA VAL A 68 -5.50 -20.29 21.80
C VAL A 68 -4.36 -19.31 21.70
N ASN A 69 -3.17 -19.69 22.20
CA ASN A 69 -1.97 -18.88 22.03
C ASN A 69 -1.46 -18.99 20.58
N GLU A 70 -1.55 -17.90 19.85
CA GLU A 70 -1.07 -17.82 18.47
C GLU A 70 0.23 -17.01 18.34
N GLY A 71 0.59 -16.22 19.36
CA GLY A 71 1.80 -15.42 19.44
C GLY A 71 1.62 -13.93 19.20
N LYS A 72 2.68 -13.16 19.50
CA LYS A 72 2.69 -11.68 19.47
C LYS A 72 2.16 -11.10 18.15
N GLY A 73 2.67 -11.57 17.02
CA GLY A 73 2.26 -11.06 15.70
C GLY A 73 0.77 -11.26 15.41
N ALA A 74 0.22 -12.41 15.81
CA ALA A 74 -1.21 -12.68 15.68
C ALA A 74 -2.05 -11.80 16.61
N ALA A 75 -1.58 -11.54 17.84
CA ALA A 75 -2.24 -10.62 18.77
C ALA A 75 -2.22 -9.18 18.24
N VAL A 76 -1.08 -8.71 17.70
CA VAL A 76 -0.97 -7.39 17.08
C VAL A 76 -1.89 -7.28 15.85
N ARG A 77 -1.97 -8.31 15.00
CA ARG A 77 -2.90 -8.35 13.86
C ARG A 77 -4.34 -8.16 14.31
N THR A 78 -4.77 -8.90 15.34
CA THR A 78 -6.11 -8.74 15.91
C THR A 78 -6.32 -7.33 16.45
N ALA A 79 -5.34 -6.75 17.15
CA ALA A 79 -5.43 -5.37 17.64
C ALA A 79 -5.56 -4.35 16.51
N ILE A 80 -4.80 -4.51 15.41
CA ILE A 80 -4.90 -3.63 14.22
C ILE A 80 -6.31 -3.63 13.61
N GLU A 81 -6.97 -4.79 13.55
CA GLU A 81 -8.33 -4.91 13.00
C GLU A 81 -9.33 -4.05 13.78
N HIS A 82 -9.17 -3.97 15.11
CA HIS A 82 -10.07 -3.23 16.01
C HIS A 82 -9.67 -1.77 16.25
N ALA A 83 -8.50 -1.33 15.81
CA ALA A 83 -8.06 0.06 15.95
C ALA A 83 -9.00 1.04 15.24
N SER A 84 -9.39 2.13 15.91
CA SER A 84 -10.29 3.16 15.36
C SER A 84 -9.65 4.55 15.31
N GLY A 85 -8.48 4.74 15.93
CA GLY A 85 -7.78 6.01 15.99
C GLY A 85 -7.13 6.43 14.66
N ASP A 86 -6.63 7.66 14.61
CA ASP A 86 -5.89 8.20 13.45
C ASP A 86 -4.50 7.56 13.31
N PHE A 87 -3.91 7.19 14.44
CA PHE A 87 -2.59 6.56 14.55
C PHE A 87 -2.64 5.28 15.37
N CYS A 88 -1.79 4.32 15.03
CA CYS A 88 -1.59 3.08 15.79
C CYS A 88 -0.15 3.03 16.30
N LEU A 89 0.02 2.71 17.58
CA LEU A 89 1.29 2.47 18.24
C LEU A 89 1.31 1.06 18.83
N VAL A 90 2.36 0.29 18.60
CA VAL A 90 2.55 -1.02 19.24
C VAL A 90 3.31 -0.84 20.54
N GLN A 91 2.74 -1.32 21.67
CA GLN A 91 3.29 -1.26 23.01
C GLN A 91 3.36 -2.65 23.62
N ASP A 92 4.54 -3.09 24.00
CA ASP A 92 4.69 -4.34 24.76
C ASP A 92 4.26 -4.13 26.23
N ALA A 93 3.66 -5.15 26.84
CA ALA A 93 3.12 -5.10 28.19
C ALA A 93 4.16 -5.32 29.32
N ASP A 94 5.45 -5.26 28.99
CA ASP A 94 6.54 -5.78 29.82
C ASP A 94 7.39 -4.75 30.56
N LEU A 95 7.02 -3.47 30.53
CA LEU A 95 7.74 -2.33 31.13
C LEU A 95 9.15 -2.06 30.53
N GLU A 96 9.50 -2.66 29.39
CA GLU A 96 10.80 -2.40 28.78
C GLU A 96 10.88 -1.05 28.06
N TYR A 97 9.73 -0.51 27.63
CA TYR A 97 9.58 0.76 26.92
C TYR A 97 8.85 1.80 27.75
N ASP A 98 9.23 3.07 27.63
CA ASP A 98 8.65 4.18 28.37
C ASP A 98 7.53 4.89 27.61
N PRO A 99 6.26 4.82 28.07
CA PRO A 99 5.16 5.52 27.41
C PRO A 99 5.23 7.05 27.46
N SER A 100 6.10 7.64 28.30
CA SER A 100 6.31 9.10 28.31
C SER A 100 6.85 9.63 26.99
N GLU A 101 7.39 8.77 26.13
CA GLU A 101 7.98 9.11 24.83
C GLU A 101 6.97 9.15 23.67
N TYR A 102 5.68 8.87 23.90
CA TYR A 102 4.65 8.93 22.88
C TYR A 102 4.59 10.26 22.10
N PRO A 103 4.72 11.45 22.75
CA PRO A 103 4.72 12.70 22.00
C PRO A 103 5.89 12.80 21.00
N ARG A 104 7.08 12.28 21.34
CA ARG A 104 8.25 12.26 20.46
C ARG A 104 8.01 11.34 19.25
N LEU A 105 7.42 10.17 19.47
CA LEU A 105 7.08 9.21 18.42
C LEU A 105 6.01 9.74 17.46
N LEU A 106 5.04 10.51 17.97
CA LEU A 106 3.92 11.03 17.19
C LEU A 106 4.28 12.29 16.38
N ARG A 107 5.24 13.08 16.83
CA ARG A 107 5.58 14.39 16.24
C ARG A 107 5.84 14.35 14.73
N PRO A 108 6.67 13.44 14.16
CA PRO A 108 6.91 13.42 12.72
C PRO A 108 5.65 13.08 11.90
N LEU A 109 4.70 12.34 12.48
CA LEU A 109 3.41 12.02 11.85
C LEU A 109 2.47 13.21 11.86
N LEU A 110 2.40 13.93 13.00
CA LEU A 110 1.58 15.14 13.17
C LEU A 110 2.06 16.28 12.28
N ASP A 111 3.38 16.42 12.11
CA ASP A 111 4.00 17.40 11.20
C ASP A 111 3.81 17.02 9.72
N GLY A 112 3.17 15.86 9.41
CA GLY A 112 2.96 15.38 8.04
C GLY A 112 4.23 14.91 7.32
N ASN A 113 5.36 14.81 8.03
CA ASN A 113 6.64 14.40 7.46
C ASN A 113 6.78 12.90 7.31
N ALA A 114 6.18 12.10 8.21
CA ALA A 114 6.28 10.65 8.26
C ALA A 114 4.95 9.95 7.93
N ASP A 115 5.05 8.73 7.43
CA ASP A 115 3.97 7.75 7.30
C ASP A 115 4.07 6.69 8.40
N ALA A 116 5.31 6.48 8.88
CA ALA A 116 5.62 5.61 10.01
C ALA A 116 6.80 6.17 10.80
N VAL A 117 6.81 5.94 12.13
CA VAL A 117 7.92 6.31 13.01
C VAL A 117 8.33 5.10 13.82
N PHE A 118 9.62 4.81 13.83
CA PHE A 118 10.23 3.73 14.59
C PHE A 118 11.04 4.33 15.73
N GLY A 119 10.87 3.80 16.93
CA GLY A 119 11.77 4.10 18.04
C GLY A 119 13.11 3.38 17.82
N SER A 120 14.22 3.98 18.19
CA SER A 120 15.53 3.32 18.14
C SER A 120 16.22 3.35 19.49
N ARG A 121 16.63 2.18 19.96
CA ARG A 121 17.44 1.98 21.16
C ARG A 121 18.92 2.32 20.95
N TYR A 122 19.33 2.58 19.71
CA TYR A 122 20.70 2.85 19.30
C TYR A 122 20.97 4.29 18.87
N LEU A 123 19.92 5.08 18.70
CA LEU A 123 20.06 6.53 18.56
C LEU A 123 20.31 7.12 19.93
N VAL A 124 21.29 8.01 20.00
CA VAL A 124 21.70 8.64 21.25
C VAL A 124 20.73 9.78 21.58
N ASP A 125 20.18 9.74 22.78
CA ASP A 125 19.53 10.85 23.48
C ASP A 125 20.40 11.22 24.70
N GLU A 126 19.89 12.03 25.60
CA GLU A 126 20.63 12.49 26.80
C GLU A 126 21.19 11.34 27.66
N GLN A 127 20.44 10.22 27.78
CA GLN A 127 20.87 9.04 28.54
C GLN A 127 20.42 7.76 27.81
N THR A 128 21.32 6.79 27.67
CA THR A 128 21.04 5.50 27.04
C THR A 128 21.60 4.36 27.89
N ARG A 129 20.75 3.38 28.25
CA ARG A 129 21.21 2.17 28.96
C ARG A 129 22.10 1.33 28.05
N VAL A 130 23.28 0.95 28.55
CA VAL A 130 24.20 0.06 27.85
C VAL A 130 23.59 -1.34 27.78
N LEU A 131 23.42 -1.84 26.54
CA LEU A 131 22.86 -3.16 26.29
C LEU A 131 23.96 -4.25 26.27
N PRO A 132 23.59 -5.52 26.57
CA PRO A 132 24.54 -6.63 26.46
C PRO A 132 25.13 -6.76 25.05
N PHE A 133 26.43 -6.99 24.97
CA PHE A 133 27.18 -6.98 23.70
C PHE A 133 26.60 -7.93 22.64
N TRP A 134 26.42 -9.21 22.96
CA TRP A 134 25.94 -10.21 22.01
C TRP A 134 24.51 -9.95 21.55
N HIS A 135 23.68 -9.46 22.42
CA HIS A 135 22.31 -9.07 22.09
C HIS A 135 22.28 -7.89 21.11
N SER A 136 23.10 -6.86 21.38
CA SER A 136 23.24 -5.72 20.47
C SER A 136 23.83 -6.10 19.12
N MET A 137 24.82 -7.02 19.11
CA MET A 137 25.43 -7.52 17.87
C MET A 137 24.41 -8.23 16.97
N ILE A 138 23.60 -9.12 17.55
CA ILE A 138 22.58 -9.85 16.78
C ILE A 138 21.55 -8.87 16.22
N ASN A 139 21.05 -7.92 17.00
CA ASN A 139 20.10 -6.91 16.54
C ASN A 139 20.67 -6.04 15.42
N LYS A 140 21.92 -5.57 15.58
CA LYS A 140 22.62 -4.79 14.54
C LYS A 140 22.80 -5.59 13.26
N TYR A 141 23.12 -6.90 13.37
CA TYR A 141 23.27 -7.77 12.20
C TYR A 141 21.93 -7.99 11.47
N LEU A 142 20.85 -8.25 12.19
CA LEU A 142 19.49 -8.38 11.60
C LEU A 142 19.04 -7.07 10.95
N THR A 143 19.30 -5.94 11.62
CA THR A 143 19.01 -4.59 11.07
C THR A 143 19.83 -4.33 9.81
N LEU A 144 21.12 -4.67 9.78
CA LEU A 144 21.98 -4.54 8.60
C LEU A 144 21.43 -5.34 7.42
N LEU A 145 21.08 -6.61 7.64
CA LEU A 145 20.52 -7.45 6.58
C LEU A 145 19.17 -6.90 6.08
N SER A 146 18.28 -6.48 6.98
CA SER A 146 17.03 -5.82 6.62
C SER A 146 17.30 -4.59 5.76
N ASN A 147 18.23 -3.72 6.16
CA ASN A 147 18.60 -2.52 5.43
C ASN A 147 19.10 -2.82 4.02
N MET A 148 19.96 -3.84 3.87
CA MET A 148 20.48 -4.26 2.55
C MET A 148 19.34 -4.71 1.61
N PHE A 149 18.39 -5.49 2.10
CA PHE A 149 17.29 -6.02 1.29
C PHE A 149 16.18 -5.01 1.00
N CYS A 150 16.01 -4.02 1.89
CA CYS A 150 14.98 -2.97 1.77
C CYS A 150 15.49 -1.66 1.19
N ASN A 151 16.81 -1.49 1.07
CA ASN A 151 17.45 -0.21 0.76
C ASN A 151 17.04 0.90 1.74
N LEU A 152 17.10 0.58 3.04
CA LEU A 152 16.89 1.51 4.15
C LEU A 152 18.21 1.73 4.90
N ASN A 153 18.21 2.66 5.83
CA ASN A 153 19.32 2.91 6.74
C ASN A 153 18.82 3.08 8.18
N LEU A 154 18.07 2.08 8.66
CA LEU A 154 17.56 2.05 10.04
C LEU A 154 18.70 1.69 11.01
N THR A 155 18.59 2.19 12.22
CA THR A 155 19.51 1.83 13.32
C THR A 155 18.95 0.69 14.19
N ASP A 156 17.61 0.51 14.23
CA ASP A 156 16.95 -0.52 15.04
C ASP A 156 15.68 -1.06 14.39
N MET A 157 15.80 -2.16 13.64
CA MET A 157 14.64 -2.81 13.02
C MET A 157 13.77 -3.58 14.01
N GLU A 158 14.37 -4.16 15.08
CA GLU A 158 13.72 -5.06 16.04
C GLU A 158 12.97 -4.32 17.16
N THR A 159 12.93 -2.99 17.15
CA THR A 159 12.18 -2.21 18.14
C THR A 159 10.68 -2.53 18.11
N CYS A 160 10.04 -2.63 19.29
CA CYS A 160 8.59 -2.73 19.39
C CYS A 160 7.91 -1.39 19.04
N TYR A 161 8.47 -0.26 19.51
CA TYR A 161 7.89 1.06 19.24
C TYR A 161 7.88 1.39 17.76
N LYS A 162 6.76 1.09 17.14
CA LYS A 162 6.44 1.44 15.77
C LYS A 162 5.09 2.13 15.72
N VAL A 163 5.06 3.33 15.21
CA VAL A 163 3.85 4.13 15.05
C VAL A 163 3.54 4.29 13.57
N PHE A 164 2.29 4.11 13.21
CA PHE A 164 1.80 4.22 11.84
C PHE A 164 0.52 5.05 11.79
N ARG A 165 0.22 5.63 10.65
CA ARG A 165 -1.15 6.03 10.34
C ARG A 165 -2.00 4.77 10.26
N THR A 166 -3.18 4.79 10.90
CA THR A 166 -4.04 3.61 11.03
C THR A 166 -4.51 3.06 9.68
N ASP A 167 -4.89 3.94 8.76
CA ASP A 167 -5.30 3.57 7.40
C ASP A 167 -4.20 2.81 6.65
N LEU A 168 -2.95 3.26 6.78
CA LEU A 168 -1.79 2.59 6.19
C LEU A 168 -1.52 1.22 6.84
N LEU A 169 -1.53 1.16 8.18
CA LEU A 169 -1.25 -0.08 8.90
C LEU A 169 -2.30 -1.15 8.60
N LYS A 170 -3.59 -0.80 8.63
CA LYS A 170 -4.70 -1.70 8.26
C LYS A 170 -4.62 -2.22 6.84
N SER A 171 -4.01 -1.46 5.95
CA SER A 171 -3.83 -1.86 4.55
C SER A 171 -2.65 -2.82 4.32
N ILE A 172 -1.81 -3.07 5.34
CA ILE A 172 -0.68 -4.00 5.28
C ILE A 172 -1.09 -5.34 5.89
N PRO A 173 -1.14 -6.44 5.11
CA PRO A 173 -1.42 -7.76 5.68
C PRO A 173 -0.26 -8.21 6.57
N ILE A 174 -0.52 -8.60 7.79
CA ILE A 174 0.45 -9.21 8.70
C ILE A 174 0.25 -10.72 8.68
N ARG A 175 1.32 -11.47 8.39
CA ARG A 175 1.30 -12.94 8.25
C ARG A 175 2.05 -13.66 9.36
N SER A 176 3.03 -13.00 9.96
CA SER A 176 3.82 -13.57 11.05
C SER A 176 2.99 -13.63 12.33
N ASP A 177 2.90 -14.81 12.92
CA ASP A 177 2.12 -15.02 14.13
C ASP A 177 2.91 -14.76 15.41
N ARG A 178 4.25 -14.89 15.38
CA ARG A 178 5.14 -14.72 16.54
C ARG A 178 6.07 -13.51 16.39
N PHE A 179 7.34 -13.66 16.76
CA PHE A 179 8.39 -12.61 16.70
C PHE A 179 8.91 -12.35 15.27
N GLY A 180 8.05 -12.41 14.27
CA GLY A 180 8.36 -12.03 12.90
C GLY A 180 7.63 -10.75 12.49
N PHE A 181 6.86 -10.15 13.39
CA PHE A 181 6.10 -8.93 13.11
C PHE A 181 7.01 -7.76 12.74
N GLU A 182 8.05 -7.51 13.54
CA GLU A 182 8.96 -6.37 13.39
C GLU A 182 9.71 -6.40 12.04
N PRO A 183 10.38 -7.51 11.64
CA PRO A 183 10.98 -7.60 10.31
C PRO A 183 9.95 -7.59 9.19
N GLU A 184 8.79 -8.25 9.33
CA GLU A 184 7.76 -8.26 8.30
C GLU A 184 7.22 -6.86 8.00
N ILE A 185 6.80 -6.13 9.03
CA ILE A 185 6.22 -4.79 8.85
C ILE A 185 7.26 -3.81 8.29
N THR A 186 8.52 -3.92 8.71
CA THR A 186 9.63 -3.11 8.20
C THR A 186 9.85 -3.37 6.71
N MET A 187 9.95 -4.66 6.29
CA MET A 187 10.10 -5.03 4.88
C MET A 187 8.94 -4.52 4.01
N LYS A 188 7.72 -4.65 4.51
CA LYS A 188 6.51 -4.21 3.78
C LYS A 188 6.41 -2.70 3.70
N ALA A 189 6.70 -1.98 4.78
CA ALA A 189 6.73 -0.51 4.80
C ALA A 189 7.76 0.04 3.80
N ALA A 190 8.97 -0.53 3.77
CA ALA A 190 10.02 -0.18 2.82
C ALA A 190 9.60 -0.42 1.37
N LYS A 191 9.07 -1.61 1.06
CA LYS A 191 8.60 -1.95 -0.29
C LYS A 191 7.44 -1.08 -0.76
N ARG A 192 6.62 -0.58 0.16
CA ARG A 192 5.56 0.40 -0.11
C ARG A 192 6.09 1.82 -0.24
N LYS A 193 7.40 2.03 0.00
CA LYS A 193 8.06 3.34 -0.02
C LYS A 193 7.43 4.34 0.94
N LEU A 194 7.04 3.87 2.12
CA LEU A 194 6.56 4.74 3.18
C LEU A 194 7.70 5.62 3.68
N ARG A 195 7.38 6.85 4.08
CA ARG A 195 8.33 7.77 4.71
C ARG A 195 8.49 7.34 6.17
N ILE A 196 9.60 6.63 6.43
CA ILE A 196 9.92 6.12 7.76
C ILE A 196 10.89 7.08 8.43
N TYR A 197 10.59 7.47 9.67
CA TYR A 197 11.47 8.25 10.52
C TYR A 197 11.89 7.41 11.72
N GLU A 198 13.10 7.62 12.22
CA GLU A 198 13.55 7.07 13.49
C GLU A 198 13.67 8.18 14.52
N VAL A 199 13.29 7.86 15.77
CA VAL A 199 13.48 8.74 16.93
C VAL A 199 14.15 7.95 18.06
N PRO A 200 15.02 8.59 18.87
CA PRO A 200 15.64 7.93 20.02
C PRO A 200 14.58 7.58 21.07
N ILE A 201 14.73 6.41 21.68
CA ILE A 201 13.87 5.93 22.77
C ILE A 201 14.71 5.32 23.90
N SER A 202 14.17 5.38 25.11
CA SER A 202 14.68 4.68 26.27
C SER A 202 14.29 3.20 26.23
N TYR A 203 15.16 2.34 26.76
CA TYR A 203 14.90 0.90 26.81
C TYR A 203 15.44 0.29 28.09
N HIS A 204 14.58 -0.35 28.85
CA HIS A 204 14.89 -0.99 30.13
C HIS A 204 14.78 -2.51 30.04
N GLY A 205 15.63 -3.11 29.17
CA GLY A 205 15.55 -4.54 28.88
C GLY A 205 15.66 -5.44 30.11
N ARG A 206 14.78 -6.42 30.21
CA ARG A 206 14.76 -7.45 31.27
C ARG A 206 15.93 -8.42 31.12
N THR A 207 16.42 -8.93 32.23
CA THR A 207 17.37 -10.05 32.27
C THR A 207 16.63 -11.39 32.09
N TYR A 208 17.37 -12.47 31.86
CA TYR A 208 16.77 -13.82 31.79
C TYR A 208 16.12 -14.23 33.13
N GLU A 209 16.66 -13.76 34.26
CA GLU A 209 16.11 -13.97 35.59
C GLU A 209 14.78 -13.21 35.79
N GLU A 210 14.61 -12.08 35.10
CA GLU A 210 13.39 -11.27 35.08
C GLU A 210 12.36 -11.75 34.03
N GLY A 211 12.58 -12.93 33.42
CA GLY A 211 11.60 -13.58 32.54
C GLY A 211 11.69 -13.19 31.06
N LYS A 212 12.86 -12.81 30.55
CA LYS A 212 13.06 -12.57 29.12
C LYS A 212 12.73 -13.80 28.28
N LYS A 213 11.79 -13.66 27.34
CA LYS A 213 11.22 -14.77 26.53
C LYS A 213 11.94 -14.99 25.20
N ILE A 214 12.72 -14.02 24.70
CA ILE A 214 13.34 -14.05 23.36
C ILE A 214 14.72 -14.74 23.43
N GLY A 215 14.95 -15.69 22.50
CA GLY A 215 16.20 -16.44 22.41
C GLY A 215 16.83 -16.40 21.02
N TRP A 216 18.04 -17.01 20.86
CA TRP A 216 18.76 -17.04 19.58
C TRP A 216 17.97 -17.67 18.43
N LYS A 217 17.07 -18.63 18.72
CA LYS A 217 16.19 -19.27 17.73
C LYS A 217 15.25 -18.27 17.05
N ASP A 218 14.86 -17.21 17.77
CA ASP A 218 13.98 -16.19 17.23
C ASP A 218 14.73 -15.28 16.26
N GLY A 219 16.02 -15.04 16.50
CA GLY A 219 16.89 -14.36 15.54
C GLY A 219 17.03 -15.12 14.21
N VAL A 220 17.15 -16.46 14.24
CA VAL A 220 17.18 -17.29 13.02
C VAL A 220 15.84 -17.23 12.29
N LYS A 221 14.73 -17.21 13.01
CA LYS A 221 13.39 -17.04 12.40
C LYS A 221 13.23 -15.67 11.77
N ALA A 222 13.70 -14.61 12.44
CA ALA A 222 13.67 -13.24 11.90
C ALA A 222 14.43 -13.17 10.57
N LEU A 223 15.58 -13.80 10.45
CA LEU A 223 16.32 -13.92 9.19
C LEU A 223 15.47 -14.60 8.10
N GLY A 224 14.80 -15.71 8.45
CA GLY A 224 13.89 -16.39 7.53
C GLY A 224 12.74 -15.49 7.06
N VAL A 225 12.18 -14.67 7.95
CA VAL A 225 11.12 -13.70 7.64
C VAL A 225 11.65 -12.59 6.70
N ILE A 226 12.84 -12.04 6.96
CA ILE A 226 13.48 -11.06 6.08
C ILE A 226 13.65 -11.61 4.67
N LEU A 227 14.22 -12.81 4.52
CA LEU A 227 14.41 -13.45 3.22
C LEU A 227 13.08 -13.76 2.52
N HIS A 228 12.08 -14.24 3.28
CA HIS A 228 10.75 -14.52 2.74
C HIS A 228 10.10 -13.27 2.15
N PHE A 229 10.04 -12.17 2.92
CA PHE A 229 9.42 -10.93 2.45
C PHE A 229 10.32 -10.11 1.51
N TRP A 230 11.60 -10.41 1.42
CA TRP A 230 12.43 -9.92 0.31
C TRP A 230 12.00 -10.52 -1.03
N LEU A 231 11.67 -11.82 -1.05
CA LEU A 231 11.25 -12.53 -2.25
C LEU A 231 9.78 -12.36 -2.59
N ILE A 232 8.91 -12.21 -1.58
CA ILE A 232 7.46 -12.17 -1.73
C ILE A 232 6.92 -10.75 -1.49
N ASP A 233 6.07 -10.28 -2.41
CA ASP A 233 5.40 -8.98 -2.33
C ASP A 233 3.94 -9.17 -1.88
N ASP A 234 3.73 -9.50 -0.61
CA ASP A 234 2.42 -9.52 0.03
C ASP A 234 2.20 -8.20 0.77
N LEU A 235 1.93 -7.12 0.01
CA LEU A 235 2.04 -5.75 0.50
C LEU A 235 0.71 -5.11 0.89
N TYR A 236 -0.42 -5.67 0.45
CA TYR A 236 -1.73 -5.06 0.66
C TYR A 236 -2.78 -6.09 1.04
N VAL A 237 -3.65 -5.74 1.98
CA VAL A 237 -4.88 -6.51 2.28
C VAL A 237 -5.81 -6.40 1.08
N GLU A 238 -6.30 -7.55 0.58
CA GLU A 238 -7.11 -7.60 -0.65
C GLU A 238 -8.43 -6.82 -0.56
N PRO A 239 -8.85 -6.21 -1.70
CA PRO A 239 -9.32 -6.92 -2.89
C PRO A 239 -8.22 -7.06 -3.96
N TYR A 240 -8.26 -8.14 -4.71
CA TYR A 240 -7.21 -8.62 -5.62
C TYR A 240 -6.74 -7.61 -6.68
N GLY A 241 -7.57 -6.67 -7.08
CA GLY A 241 -7.19 -5.59 -8.01
C GLY A 241 -6.00 -4.76 -7.51
N ARG A 242 -5.91 -4.53 -6.20
CA ARG A 242 -4.77 -3.82 -5.58
C ARG A 242 -3.48 -4.63 -5.65
N ALA A 243 -3.54 -5.94 -5.38
CA ALA A 243 -2.39 -6.82 -5.49
C ALA A 243 -1.85 -6.89 -6.93
N PHE A 244 -2.72 -6.82 -7.94
CA PHE A 244 -2.32 -6.82 -9.34
C PHE A 244 -1.58 -5.54 -9.74
N LEU A 245 -2.06 -4.35 -9.35
CA LEU A 245 -1.38 -3.07 -9.60
C LEU A 245 0.02 -3.03 -8.98
N ASN A 246 0.18 -3.61 -7.79
CA ASN A 246 1.48 -3.75 -7.14
C ASN A 246 2.41 -4.71 -7.88
N ASN A 247 1.89 -5.84 -8.37
CA ASN A 247 2.65 -6.76 -9.18
C ASN A 247 3.13 -6.11 -10.48
N LEU A 248 2.35 -5.20 -11.07
CA LEU A 248 2.74 -4.41 -12.24
C LEU A 248 3.88 -3.43 -11.92
N THR A 249 4.01 -2.94 -10.69
CA THR A 249 5.18 -2.13 -10.29
C THR A 249 6.49 -2.87 -10.52
N GLY A 250 6.49 -4.20 -10.32
CA GLY A 250 7.60 -5.10 -10.61
C GLY A 250 7.84 -5.39 -12.09
N THR A 251 7.15 -4.71 -13.02
CA THR A 251 7.32 -4.87 -14.47
C THR A 251 7.73 -3.56 -15.17
N PRO A 252 8.93 -3.03 -14.87
CA PRO A 252 9.37 -1.73 -15.37
C PRO A 252 9.50 -1.64 -16.89
N GLN A 253 9.88 -2.74 -17.56
CA GLN A 253 10.00 -2.75 -19.03
C GLN A 253 8.64 -2.71 -19.72
N TYR A 254 7.66 -3.45 -19.18
CA TYR A 254 6.29 -3.42 -19.69
C TYR A 254 5.65 -2.03 -19.50
N LEU A 255 5.77 -1.45 -18.31
CA LEU A 255 5.27 -0.09 -18.05
C LEU A 255 5.97 0.96 -18.93
N SER A 256 7.26 0.79 -19.23
CA SER A 256 8.00 1.66 -20.15
C SER A 256 7.54 1.47 -21.60
N TRP A 257 7.13 0.27 -21.98
CA TRP A 257 6.52 0.02 -23.29
C TRP A 257 5.17 0.73 -23.41
N LEU A 258 4.28 0.60 -22.42
CA LEU A 258 3.01 1.34 -22.37
C LEU A 258 3.23 2.86 -22.48
N ALA A 259 4.10 3.41 -21.64
CA ALA A 259 4.39 4.85 -21.62
C ALA A 259 4.92 5.34 -22.99
N ARG A 260 5.73 4.53 -23.69
CA ARG A 260 6.24 4.86 -25.03
C ARG A 260 5.14 4.94 -26.08
N VAL A 261 4.11 4.10 -25.96
CA VAL A 261 2.97 4.11 -26.90
C VAL A 261 2.04 5.29 -26.62
N LEU A 262 1.85 5.65 -25.37
CA LEU A 262 0.94 6.73 -24.94
C LEU A 262 1.54 8.13 -25.11
N ARG A 263 2.83 8.29 -24.78
CA ARG A 263 3.53 9.59 -24.71
C ARG A 263 3.44 10.48 -25.94
N PRO A 264 3.53 9.97 -27.19
CA PRO A 264 3.49 10.83 -28.40
C PRO A 264 2.17 11.56 -28.60
N ASN A 265 1.10 11.13 -27.95
CA ASN A 265 -0.25 11.66 -28.11
C ASN A 265 -0.69 12.58 -26.96
N LEU A 266 0.18 12.83 -25.98
CA LEU A 266 -0.12 13.67 -24.82
C LEU A 266 0.18 15.13 -25.13
N GLY A 267 -0.73 16.04 -24.76
CA GLY A 267 -0.54 17.49 -24.72
C GLY A 267 0.18 17.96 -23.46
N ASP A 268 0.20 19.26 -23.21
CA ASP A 268 0.92 19.87 -22.08
C ASP A 268 0.15 19.81 -20.77
N THR A 269 -1.18 19.90 -20.81
CA THR A 269 -2.06 19.73 -19.66
C THR A 269 -2.77 18.37 -19.74
N VAL A 270 -2.55 17.51 -18.76
CA VAL A 270 -3.02 16.12 -18.78
C VAL A 270 -3.79 15.79 -17.51
N LEU A 271 -4.97 15.19 -17.65
CA LEU A 271 -5.67 14.51 -16.57
C LEU A 271 -5.59 12.99 -16.78
N GLU A 272 -5.00 12.26 -15.84
CA GLU A 272 -5.01 10.78 -15.81
C GLU A 272 -6.09 10.30 -14.87
N LEU A 273 -7.13 9.64 -15.40
CA LEU A 273 -8.21 9.01 -14.63
C LEU A 273 -7.79 7.62 -14.15
N GLY A 274 -8.10 7.29 -12.89
CA GLY A 274 -7.81 5.99 -12.31
C GLY A 274 -6.31 5.69 -12.24
N ALA A 275 -5.51 6.66 -11.79
CA ALA A 275 -4.04 6.58 -11.80
C ALA A 275 -3.47 5.45 -10.91
N GLY A 276 -4.30 4.85 -10.03
CA GLY A 276 -3.89 3.82 -9.08
C GLY A 276 -2.77 4.31 -8.18
N ILE A 277 -1.63 3.63 -8.18
CA ILE A 277 -0.43 4.04 -7.43
C ILE A 277 0.55 4.88 -8.26
N GLY A 278 0.13 5.42 -9.40
CA GLY A 278 0.90 6.32 -10.25
C GLY A 278 2.00 5.63 -11.10
N ASN A 279 1.83 4.37 -11.45
CA ASN A 279 2.82 3.62 -12.24
C ASN A 279 3.04 4.18 -13.63
N ILE A 280 2.00 4.67 -14.27
CA ILE A 280 2.04 5.30 -15.61
C ILE A 280 2.35 6.78 -15.47
N ALA A 281 1.67 7.51 -14.57
CA ALA A 281 1.93 8.92 -14.29
C ALA A 281 3.41 9.22 -14.09
N GLY A 282 4.10 8.45 -13.25
CA GLY A 282 5.53 8.62 -12.97
C GLY A 282 6.46 8.48 -14.20
N ARG A 283 5.95 7.96 -15.33
CA ARG A 283 6.68 7.84 -16.60
C ARG A 283 6.25 8.86 -17.64
N LEU A 284 5.06 9.46 -17.50
CA LEU A 284 4.46 10.35 -18.48
C LEU A 284 4.54 11.84 -18.08
N MET A 285 4.54 12.13 -16.78
CA MET A 285 4.49 13.51 -16.23
C MET A 285 5.67 14.39 -16.62
N GLY A 286 6.82 13.81 -16.92
CA GLY A 286 8.01 14.59 -17.29
C GLY A 286 7.79 15.41 -18.56
N ARG A 287 8.23 16.69 -18.55
CA ARG A 287 8.06 17.67 -19.63
C ARG A 287 6.61 18.08 -19.93
N ARG A 288 5.69 17.94 -18.95
CA ARG A 288 4.32 18.45 -19.02
C ARG A 288 4.22 19.71 -18.19
N PHE A 289 3.39 20.64 -18.64
CA PHE A 289 3.13 21.88 -17.90
C PHE A 289 2.36 21.55 -16.63
N GLU A 290 1.30 20.76 -16.76
CA GLU A 290 0.47 20.29 -15.66
C GLU A 290 0.06 18.84 -15.87
N TYR A 291 0.14 18.03 -14.81
CA TYR A 291 -0.29 16.63 -14.82
C TYR A 291 -1.14 16.33 -13.58
N VAL A 292 -2.44 16.21 -13.79
CA VAL A 292 -3.39 15.88 -12.73
C VAL A 292 -3.56 14.35 -12.69
N VAL A 293 -3.28 13.74 -11.55
CA VAL A 293 -3.56 12.32 -11.29
C VAL A 293 -4.83 12.19 -10.46
N ALA A 294 -5.85 11.55 -11.01
CA ALA A 294 -7.14 11.38 -10.38
C ALA A 294 -7.39 9.93 -9.97
N GLU A 295 -7.87 9.71 -8.74
CA GLU A 295 -8.12 8.39 -8.21
C GLU A 295 -9.31 8.41 -7.23
N ALA A 296 -10.13 7.36 -7.24
CA ALA A 296 -11.29 7.24 -6.35
C ALA A 296 -10.93 6.60 -4.99
N ASP A 297 -10.01 5.65 -4.98
CA ASP A 297 -9.66 4.86 -3.78
C ASP A 297 -8.78 5.69 -2.83
N PRO A 298 -9.23 5.95 -1.57
CA PRO A 298 -8.48 6.74 -0.60
C PRO A 298 -7.06 6.22 -0.31
N LEU A 299 -6.85 4.90 -0.36
CA LEU A 299 -5.52 4.30 -0.14
C LEU A 299 -4.56 4.59 -1.29
N TYR A 300 -5.06 4.58 -2.53
CA TYR A 300 -4.26 4.97 -3.70
C TYR A 300 -4.00 6.47 -3.73
N LEU A 301 -4.97 7.29 -3.32
CA LEU A 301 -4.79 8.74 -3.17
C LEU A 301 -3.66 9.06 -2.20
N HIS A 302 -3.60 8.38 -1.06
CA HIS A 302 -2.51 8.57 -0.11
C HIS A 302 -1.16 8.19 -0.74
N ALA A 303 -1.09 7.05 -1.42
CA ALA A 303 0.13 6.63 -2.12
C ALA A 303 0.56 7.62 -3.22
N LEU A 304 -0.39 8.18 -3.97
CA LEU A 304 -0.13 9.21 -4.99
C LEU A 304 0.37 10.51 -4.37
N ARG A 305 -0.26 11.01 -3.31
CA ARG A 305 0.17 12.22 -2.59
C ARG A 305 1.60 12.09 -2.10
N ASN A 306 1.96 10.97 -1.49
CA ASN A 306 3.32 10.70 -1.03
C ASN A 306 4.31 10.61 -2.19
N ARG A 307 3.92 9.90 -3.27
CA ARG A 307 4.79 9.70 -4.43
C ARG A 307 5.14 11.00 -5.15
N PHE A 308 4.17 11.90 -5.27
CA PHE A 308 4.31 13.14 -6.05
C PHE A 308 4.47 14.40 -5.19
N LEU A 309 4.63 14.27 -3.87
CA LEU A 309 4.74 15.37 -2.91
C LEU A 309 5.76 16.46 -3.32
N ARG A 310 6.86 16.06 -3.97
CA ARG A 310 7.95 16.97 -4.40
C ARG A 310 7.98 17.14 -5.92
N THR A 311 6.88 16.91 -6.59
CA THR A 311 6.79 17.02 -8.06
C THR A 311 5.89 18.20 -8.40
N PRO A 312 6.45 19.39 -8.68
CA PRO A 312 5.70 20.64 -8.69
C PRO A 312 4.65 20.73 -9.80
N ASN A 313 4.82 19.97 -10.87
CA ASN A 313 3.89 19.93 -12.00
C ASN A 313 2.85 18.81 -11.90
N VAL A 314 2.78 18.10 -10.76
CA VAL A 314 1.79 17.03 -10.55
C VAL A 314 0.88 17.40 -9.39
N SER A 315 -0.42 17.39 -9.63
CA SER A 315 -1.47 17.51 -8.61
C SER A 315 -2.22 16.19 -8.45
N VAL A 316 -2.69 15.92 -7.23
CA VAL A 316 -3.42 14.69 -6.88
C VAL A 316 -4.84 15.04 -6.50
N LEU A 317 -5.79 14.48 -7.22
CA LEU A 317 -7.23 14.76 -7.08
C LEU A 317 -7.98 13.49 -6.67
N GLN A 318 -8.94 13.63 -5.77
CA GLN A 318 -9.94 12.59 -5.55
C GLN A 318 -11.06 12.73 -6.58
N LEU A 319 -11.25 11.71 -7.42
CA LEU A 319 -12.27 11.70 -8.46
C LEU A 319 -12.72 10.25 -8.72
N ASP A 320 -14.00 9.98 -8.58
CA ASP A 320 -14.62 8.73 -9.01
C ASP A 320 -15.13 8.88 -10.46
N PRO A 321 -14.58 8.13 -11.43
CA PRO A 321 -15.04 8.19 -12.81
C PRO A 321 -16.53 7.86 -13.00
N ASN A 322 -17.18 7.20 -12.02
CA ASN A 322 -18.62 6.92 -12.07
C ASN A 322 -19.50 8.06 -11.54
N ARG A 323 -18.92 9.20 -11.13
CA ARG A 323 -19.61 10.39 -10.65
C ARG A 323 -19.34 11.57 -11.56
N PRO A 324 -20.28 11.97 -12.43
CA PRO A 324 -20.10 13.09 -13.36
C PRO A 324 -19.75 14.42 -12.67
N GLU A 325 -20.27 14.63 -11.46
CA GLU A 325 -20.03 15.81 -10.65
C GLU A 325 -18.57 15.96 -10.19
N ASP A 326 -17.85 14.87 -10.02
CA ASP A 326 -16.45 14.91 -9.59
C ASP A 326 -15.53 15.52 -10.67
N PHE A 327 -15.93 15.42 -11.95
CA PHE A 327 -15.16 16.00 -13.06
C PHE A 327 -15.15 17.54 -13.03
N ASP A 328 -16.13 18.18 -12.43
CA ASP A 328 -16.20 19.64 -12.29
C ASP A 328 -15.11 20.14 -11.33
N SER A 329 -14.69 19.30 -10.38
CA SER A 329 -13.58 19.58 -9.44
C SER A 329 -12.19 19.41 -10.06
N ALA A 330 -12.08 18.77 -11.23
CA ALA A 330 -10.80 18.46 -11.85
C ALA A 330 -10.07 19.71 -12.39
N GLY A 331 -10.77 20.84 -12.50
CA GLY A 331 -10.25 22.02 -13.19
C GLY A 331 -10.29 21.84 -14.71
N GLY A 332 -9.29 22.29 -15.40
CA GLY A 332 -9.21 22.25 -16.87
C GLY A 332 -9.55 23.59 -17.52
N PRO A 333 -9.75 23.65 -18.82
CA PRO A 333 -9.79 22.50 -19.74
C PRO A 333 -8.42 21.90 -20.05
N PHE A 334 -8.40 20.57 -20.31
CA PHE A 334 -7.18 19.80 -20.57
C PHE A 334 -6.89 19.60 -22.05
N ASP A 335 -5.61 19.50 -22.41
CA ASP A 335 -5.19 19.06 -23.75
C ASP A 335 -5.44 17.56 -23.93
N THR A 336 -5.29 16.78 -22.85
CA THR A 336 -5.45 15.33 -22.88
C THR A 336 -6.14 14.82 -21.61
N VAL A 337 -7.14 13.97 -21.80
CA VAL A 337 -7.65 13.07 -20.75
C VAL A 337 -7.15 11.65 -21.05
N LEU A 338 -6.45 11.05 -20.11
CA LEU A 338 -5.86 9.71 -20.22
C LEU A 338 -6.64 8.72 -19.35
N CYS A 339 -7.19 7.68 -19.96
CA CYS A 339 -7.94 6.59 -19.31
C CYS A 339 -7.18 5.27 -19.49
N VAL A 340 -6.42 4.85 -18.49
CA VAL A 340 -5.63 3.61 -18.54
C VAL A 340 -6.29 2.55 -17.66
N ASN A 341 -6.95 1.58 -18.29
CA ASN A 341 -7.68 0.52 -17.61
C ASN A 341 -8.71 1.08 -16.58
N VAL A 342 -9.60 1.94 -17.04
CA VAL A 342 -10.67 2.57 -16.24
C VAL A 342 -12.03 2.11 -16.73
N LEU A 343 -12.25 2.12 -18.04
CA LEU A 343 -13.57 1.91 -18.63
C LEU A 343 -14.15 0.52 -18.38
N GLU A 344 -13.30 -0.50 -18.20
CA GLU A 344 -13.70 -1.86 -17.86
C GLU A 344 -14.35 -1.99 -16.48
N TYR A 345 -14.06 -1.03 -15.58
CA TYR A 345 -14.67 -0.98 -14.24
C TYR A 345 -15.93 -0.12 -14.20
N ALA A 346 -16.08 0.80 -15.14
CA ALA A 346 -17.17 1.74 -15.17
C ALA A 346 -18.53 1.03 -15.26
N ALA A 347 -19.51 1.52 -14.48
CA ALA A 347 -20.89 1.09 -14.59
C ALA A 347 -21.45 1.46 -15.97
N ASP A 348 -21.26 2.72 -16.36
CA ASP A 348 -21.55 3.26 -17.69
C ASP A 348 -20.29 3.90 -18.30
N PRO A 349 -19.58 3.24 -19.24
CA PRO A 349 -18.43 3.82 -19.93
C PRO A 349 -18.78 5.03 -20.79
N GLY A 350 -20.04 5.14 -21.27
CA GLY A 350 -20.51 6.30 -22.04
C GLY A 350 -20.49 7.57 -21.21
N MET A 351 -21.00 7.50 -20.01
CA MET A 351 -21.00 8.62 -19.05
C MET A 351 -19.56 9.07 -18.72
N VAL A 352 -18.63 8.14 -18.51
CA VAL A 352 -17.22 8.48 -18.27
C VAL A 352 -16.60 9.20 -19.46
N ILE A 353 -16.87 8.74 -20.69
CA ILE A 353 -16.39 9.36 -21.93
C ILE A 353 -17.00 10.75 -22.12
N GLU A 354 -18.28 10.92 -21.88
CA GLU A 354 -18.98 12.19 -21.95
C GLU A 354 -18.41 13.22 -20.96
N SER A 355 -18.24 12.84 -19.70
CA SER A 355 -17.64 13.68 -18.67
C SER A 355 -16.20 14.06 -19.02
N ALA A 356 -15.41 13.11 -19.52
CA ALA A 356 -14.04 13.37 -20.01
C ALA A 356 -14.03 14.32 -21.21
N ALA A 357 -14.98 14.16 -22.16
CA ALA A 357 -15.11 15.05 -23.32
C ALA A 357 -15.48 16.49 -22.92
N ARG A 358 -16.28 16.65 -21.87
CA ARG A 358 -16.69 17.97 -21.37
C ARG A 358 -15.49 18.82 -20.92
N ILE A 359 -14.54 18.22 -20.22
CA ILE A 359 -13.37 18.91 -19.66
C ILE A 359 -12.16 18.99 -20.62
N LEU A 360 -12.28 18.46 -21.84
CA LEU A 360 -11.28 18.62 -22.89
C LEU A 360 -11.40 19.99 -23.57
N LYS A 361 -10.25 20.59 -23.90
CA LYS A 361 -10.16 21.74 -24.80
C LYS A 361 -10.78 21.43 -26.16
N PRO A 362 -11.30 22.43 -26.90
CA PRO A 362 -11.54 22.26 -28.34
C PRO A 362 -10.27 21.75 -29.04
N GLY A 363 -10.38 20.65 -29.79
CA GLY A 363 -9.23 19.98 -30.40
C GLY A 363 -8.37 19.13 -29.44
N GLY A 364 -8.71 19.05 -28.14
CA GLY A 364 -8.10 18.16 -27.16
C GLY A 364 -8.38 16.69 -27.44
N SER A 365 -7.62 15.80 -26.83
CA SER A 365 -7.69 14.35 -27.10
C SER A 365 -7.98 13.51 -25.87
N ILE A 366 -8.81 12.51 -26.03
CA ILE A 366 -8.90 11.39 -25.06
C ILE A 366 -8.02 10.23 -25.54
N ILE A 367 -7.24 9.69 -24.61
CA ILE A 367 -6.41 8.50 -24.87
C ILE A 367 -6.90 7.38 -23.96
N ILE A 368 -7.31 6.28 -24.55
CA ILE A 368 -7.85 5.13 -23.83
C ILE A 368 -6.95 3.92 -24.05
N LEU A 369 -6.56 3.26 -22.96
CA LEU A 369 -6.06 1.89 -22.93
C LEU A 369 -7.12 1.05 -22.23
N ALA A 370 -7.71 0.09 -22.94
CA ALA A 370 -8.74 -0.78 -22.40
C ALA A 370 -8.54 -2.24 -22.80
N PRO A 371 -8.98 -3.24 -22.01
CA PRO A 371 -8.86 -4.64 -22.34
C PRO A 371 -9.71 -4.98 -23.57
N GLN A 372 -9.07 -5.67 -24.54
CA GLN A 372 -9.68 -6.03 -25.82
C GLN A 372 -10.29 -7.43 -25.78
N SER A 373 -11.17 -7.68 -26.76
CA SER A 373 -11.80 -8.97 -27.08
C SER A 373 -12.75 -9.48 -25.98
N PRO A 374 -14.06 -9.19 -26.09
CA PRO A 374 -15.07 -9.72 -25.17
C PRO A 374 -15.01 -11.25 -25.01
N ALA A 375 -14.62 -11.97 -26.05
CA ALA A 375 -14.44 -13.42 -26.03
C ALA A 375 -13.35 -13.89 -25.04
N LEU A 376 -12.40 -13.03 -24.65
CA LEU A 376 -11.35 -13.33 -23.67
C LEU A 376 -11.80 -13.12 -22.20
N PHE A 377 -12.99 -12.57 -21.96
CA PHE A 377 -13.50 -12.34 -20.61
C PHE A 377 -13.56 -13.68 -19.84
N GLY A 378 -12.87 -13.76 -18.70
CA GLY A 378 -12.69 -15.00 -17.96
C GLY A 378 -12.55 -14.81 -16.46
N SER A 379 -11.98 -15.83 -15.79
CA SER A 379 -11.77 -15.81 -14.34
C SER A 379 -10.82 -14.70 -13.89
N LEU A 380 -9.78 -14.40 -14.68
CA LEU A 380 -8.84 -13.31 -14.41
C LEU A 380 -9.54 -11.95 -14.40
N ASP A 381 -10.43 -11.69 -15.38
CA ASP A 381 -11.20 -10.45 -15.45
C ASP A 381 -12.11 -10.29 -14.25
N ARG A 382 -12.85 -11.35 -13.86
CA ARG A 382 -13.73 -11.33 -12.68
C ARG A 382 -12.94 -11.06 -11.39
N THR A 383 -11.78 -11.69 -11.26
CA THR A 383 -10.94 -11.49 -10.07
C THR A 383 -10.35 -10.08 -10.00
N LEU A 384 -10.08 -9.46 -11.17
CA LEU A 384 -9.66 -8.05 -11.24
C LEU A 384 -10.81 -7.07 -11.03
N GLY A 385 -12.08 -7.54 -11.03
CA GLY A 385 -13.25 -6.70 -10.92
C GLY A 385 -13.70 -6.07 -12.24
N HIS A 386 -13.15 -6.53 -13.38
CA HIS A 386 -13.61 -6.06 -14.69
C HIS A 386 -15.07 -6.45 -14.91
N ARG A 387 -15.85 -5.51 -15.40
CA ARG A 387 -17.25 -5.73 -15.82
C ARG A 387 -17.35 -6.17 -17.28
N ARG A 388 -16.36 -5.74 -18.11
CA ARG A 388 -16.36 -5.97 -19.56
C ARG A 388 -14.99 -5.90 -20.20
N ARG A 389 -14.92 -6.32 -21.43
CA ARG A 389 -13.84 -6.08 -22.40
C ARG A 389 -14.45 -5.46 -23.64
N PHE A 390 -13.70 -4.66 -24.37
CA PHE A 390 -14.20 -3.89 -25.49
C PHE A 390 -13.80 -4.53 -26.84
N SER A 391 -14.73 -4.48 -27.80
CA SER A 391 -14.40 -4.66 -29.20
C SER A 391 -13.97 -3.33 -29.84
N ARG A 392 -13.30 -3.38 -30.98
CA ARG A 392 -12.90 -2.17 -31.71
C ARG A 392 -14.11 -1.37 -32.20
N VAL A 393 -15.15 -2.08 -32.67
CA VAL A 393 -16.37 -1.47 -33.18
C VAL A 393 -17.15 -0.78 -32.07
N GLU A 394 -17.34 -1.46 -30.95
CA GLU A 394 -18.06 -0.94 -29.79
C GLU A 394 -17.39 0.32 -29.23
N LEU A 395 -16.06 0.29 -29.00
CA LEU A 395 -15.37 1.44 -28.42
C LEU A 395 -15.32 2.62 -29.39
N ARG A 396 -15.24 2.37 -30.70
CA ARG A 396 -15.33 3.42 -31.71
C ARG A 396 -16.71 4.07 -31.69
N ALA A 397 -17.78 3.29 -31.79
CA ALA A 397 -19.14 3.78 -31.79
C ALA A 397 -19.46 4.59 -30.52
N LEU A 398 -18.94 4.12 -29.38
CA LEU A 398 -19.11 4.80 -28.10
C LEU A 398 -18.45 6.18 -28.09
N LEU A 399 -17.23 6.31 -28.61
CA LEU A 399 -16.51 7.59 -28.71
C LEU A 399 -17.17 8.56 -29.68
N GLU A 400 -17.56 8.08 -30.86
CA GLU A 400 -18.21 8.89 -31.90
C GLU A 400 -19.57 9.40 -31.45
N LYS A 401 -20.34 8.58 -30.69
CA LYS A 401 -21.62 8.98 -30.07
C LYS A 401 -21.44 10.21 -29.15
N HIS A 402 -20.31 10.37 -28.48
CA HIS A 402 -20.02 11.49 -27.58
C HIS A 402 -19.15 12.58 -28.22
N GLY A 403 -19.17 12.68 -29.56
CA GLY A 403 -18.50 13.80 -30.30
C GLY A 403 -16.98 13.71 -30.37
N LEU A 404 -16.41 12.52 -30.17
CA LEU A 404 -14.98 12.29 -30.20
C LEU A 404 -14.58 11.51 -31.48
N ALA A 405 -13.90 12.16 -32.41
CA ALA A 405 -13.44 11.52 -33.66
C ALA A 405 -12.22 10.63 -33.43
N VAL A 406 -12.33 9.35 -33.72
CA VAL A 406 -11.24 8.39 -33.55
C VAL A 406 -10.15 8.64 -34.59
N GLN A 407 -8.99 9.11 -34.14
CA GLN A 407 -7.82 9.40 -34.97
C GLN A 407 -6.95 8.16 -35.19
N ARG A 408 -6.77 7.38 -34.12
CA ARG A 408 -5.92 6.18 -34.14
C ARG A 408 -6.49 5.11 -33.24
N MET A 409 -6.44 3.86 -33.71
CA MET A 409 -6.80 2.69 -32.91
C MET A 409 -5.79 1.58 -33.19
N SER A 410 -5.04 1.17 -32.18
CA SER A 410 -4.00 0.16 -32.27
C SER A 410 -4.17 -0.91 -31.18
N GLN A 411 -3.64 -2.08 -31.44
CA GLN A 411 -3.63 -3.20 -30.52
C GLN A 411 -2.28 -3.29 -29.84
N LEU A 412 -2.28 -3.73 -28.58
CA LEU A 412 -1.08 -3.86 -27.78
C LEU A 412 -1.06 -5.18 -27.02
N ASN A 413 0.15 -5.69 -26.79
CA ASN A 413 0.40 -6.89 -25.99
C ASN A 413 -0.31 -8.13 -26.56
N LYS A 414 -0.10 -8.40 -27.85
CA LYS A 414 -0.61 -9.60 -28.51
C LYS A 414 -0.04 -10.87 -27.87
N ILE A 415 1.24 -10.84 -27.47
CA ILE A 415 1.89 -11.98 -26.80
C ILE A 415 1.21 -12.37 -25.47
N GLY A 416 0.57 -11.42 -24.78
CA GLY A 416 -0.18 -11.68 -23.56
C GLY A 416 -1.51 -12.40 -23.78
N THR A 417 -2.05 -12.36 -25.01
CA THR A 417 -3.37 -12.92 -25.33
C THR A 417 -3.46 -14.44 -25.13
N PRO A 418 -2.53 -15.27 -25.64
CA PRO A 418 -2.57 -16.71 -25.40
C PRO A 418 -2.46 -17.07 -23.91
N GLY A 419 -1.59 -16.37 -23.18
CA GLY A 419 -1.44 -16.55 -21.74
C GLY A 419 -2.73 -16.20 -20.97
N TRP A 420 -3.36 -15.08 -21.30
CA TRP A 420 -4.63 -14.69 -20.69
C TRP A 420 -5.75 -15.68 -20.99
N TRP A 421 -5.85 -16.17 -22.24
CA TRP A 421 -6.80 -17.18 -22.63
C TRP A 421 -6.58 -18.49 -21.87
N LEU A 422 -5.33 -18.97 -21.83
CA LEU A 422 -4.99 -20.21 -21.13
C LEU A 422 -5.32 -20.14 -19.64
N PHE A 423 -4.87 -19.11 -18.94
CA PHE A 423 -5.07 -18.99 -17.48
C PHE A 423 -6.48 -18.56 -17.11
N GLY A 424 -7.08 -17.63 -17.87
CA GLY A 424 -8.41 -17.08 -17.57
C GLY A 424 -9.59 -17.93 -18.03
N LYS A 425 -9.45 -18.65 -19.16
CA LYS A 425 -10.55 -19.44 -19.77
C LYS A 425 -10.36 -20.94 -19.55
N VAL A 426 -9.17 -21.46 -19.86
CA VAL A 426 -8.93 -22.92 -19.84
C VAL A 426 -8.67 -23.39 -18.40
N LEU A 427 -7.66 -22.84 -17.75
CA LEU A 427 -7.28 -23.23 -16.40
C LEU A 427 -8.13 -22.55 -15.33
N ARG A 428 -8.94 -21.57 -15.69
CA ARG A 428 -9.83 -20.80 -14.81
C ARG A 428 -9.16 -20.32 -13.51
N ARG A 429 -7.88 -19.95 -13.60
CA ARG A 429 -7.12 -19.41 -12.47
C ARG A 429 -7.53 -17.96 -12.23
N GLY A 430 -7.66 -17.58 -10.95
CA GLY A 430 -7.92 -16.20 -10.55
C GLY A 430 -6.66 -15.36 -10.38
N ARG A 431 -5.46 -15.94 -10.52
CA ARG A 431 -4.20 -15.24 -10.25
C ARG A 431 -3.15 -15.53 -11.30
N ILE A 432 -2.38 -14.51 -11.68
CA ILE A 432 -1.18 -14.66 -12.52
C ILE A 432 0.03 -14.77 -11.59
N SER A 433 0.90 -15.74 -11.86
CA SER A 433 2.12 -15.95 -11.09
C SER A 433 3.06 -14.74 -11.21
N LYS A 434 3.56 -14.24 -10.06
CA LYS A 434 4.57 -13.17 -10.03
C LYS A 434 5.85 -13.53 -10.79
N VAL A 435 6.23 -14.81 -10.75
CA VAL A 435 7.39 -15.32 -11.50
C VAL A 435 7.17 -15.17 -12.98
N MET A 436 5.97 -15.54 -13.49
CA MET A 436 5.61 -15.37 -14.89
C MET A 436 5.64 -13.90 -15.32
N LEU A 437 5.11 -13.00 -14.50
CA LEU A 437 5.17 -11.55 -14.77
C LEU A 437 6.61 -11.04 -14.85
N LYS A 438 7.50 -11.49 -13.95
CA LYS A 438 8.93 -11.13 -13.98
C LYS A 438 9.65 -11.68 -15.22
N ILE A 439 9.36 -12.93 -15.62
CA ILE A 439 9.91 -13.53 -16.84
C ILE A 439 9.41 -12.75 -18.07
N PHE A 440 8.12 -12.48 -18.12
CA PHE A 440 7.52 -11.67 -19.18
C PHE A 440 8.19 -10.29 -19.26
N ASP A 441 8.33 -9.59 -18.14
CA ASP A 441 8.95 -8.25 -18.11
C ASP A 441 10.40 -8.27 -18.62
N LYS A 442 11.20 -9.25 -18.19
CA LYS A 442 12.59 -9.40 -18.68
C LYS A 442 12.68 -9.65 -20.19
N THR A 443 11.65 -10.22 -20.80
CA THR A 443 11.60 -10.55 -22.23
C THR A 443 10.83 -9.52 -23.07
N VAL A 444 10.24 -8.49 -22.46
CA VAL A 444 9.47 -7.42 -23.14
C VAL A 444 10.31 -6.71 -24.22
N TRP A 445 11.61 -6.56 -24.03
CA TRP A 445 12.50 -5.95 -25.04
C TRP A 445 12.44 -6.65 -26.41
N PHE A 446 12.27 -7.97 -26.41
CA PHE A 446 12.07 -8.79 -27.61
C PHE A 446 10.61 -8.72 -28.06
N TRP A 447 9.64 -9.01 -27.17
CA TRP A 447 8.23 -9.10 -27.54
C TRP A 447 7.69 -7.83 -28.16
N ARG A 448 8.06 -6.65 -27.68
CA ARG A 448 7.63 -5.36 -28.25
C ARG A 448 8.03 -5.17 -29.71
N ARG A 449 9.08 -5.86 -30.20
CA ARG A 449 9.53 -5.77 -31.58
C ARG A 449 8.70 -6.66 -32.52
N VAL A 450 8.28 -7.80 -32.00
CA VAL A 450 7.55 -8.80 -32.78
C VAL A 450 6.04 -8.79 -32.51
N ASP A 451 5.55 -8.00 -31.58
CA ASP A 451 4.13 -7.94 -31.19
C ASP A 451 3.21 -7.64 -32.39
N GLY A 452 3.65 -6.76 -33.30
CA GLY A 452 2.93 -6.45 -34.53
C GLY A 452 2.76 -7.62 -35.51
N LEU A 453 3.66 -8.61 -35.48
CA LEU A 453 3.67 -9.76 -36.39
C LEU A 453 2.71 -10.89 -35.98
N MET A 454 2.21 -10.86 -34.73
CA MET A 454 1.31 -11.90 -34.22
C MET A 454 -0.05 -11.84 -34.90
N PRO A 455 -0.61 -13.00 -35.33
CA PRO A 455 -1.85 -13.04 -36.14
C PRO A 455 -3.14 -12.85 -35.35
N TRP A 456 -3.07 -12.98 -34.01
CA TRP A 456 -4.23 -12.84 -33.15
C TRP A 456 -4.39 -11.41 -32.57
N PRO A 457 -5.57 -11.06 -32.04
CA PRO A 457 -5.81 -9.75 -31.46
C PRO A 457 -4.96 -9.48 -30.19
N GLY A 458 -4.65 -8.21 -29.96
CA GLY A 458 -3.94 -7.77 -28.76
C GLY A 458 -4.78 -7.95 -27.48
N LEU A 459 -4.10 -8.03 -26.35
CA LEU A 459 -4.75 -8.09 -25.04
C LEU A 459 -5.46 -6.76 -24.69
N SER A 460 -4.93 -5.66 -25.21
CA SER A 460 -5.45 -4.31 -24.97
C SER A 460 -5.61 -3.53 -26.28
N LEU A 461 -6.59 -2.60 -26.28
CA LEU A 461 -6.76 -1.56 -27.29
C LEU A 461 -6.15 -0.26 -26.77
N VAL A 462 -5.42 0.43 -27.63
CA VAL A 462 -5.03 1.83 -27.46
C VAL A 462 -5.79 2.67 -28.47
N VAL A 463 -6.59 3.61 -28.00
CA VAL A 463 -7.39 4.50 -28.84
C VAL A 463 -7.02 5.93 -28.55
N VAL A 464 -6.83 6.73 -29.58
CA VAL A 464 -6.69 8.18 -29.53
C VAL A 464 -7.87 8.77 -30.27
N ALA A 465 -8.72 9.52 -29.59
CA ALA A 465 -9.84 10.21 -30.19
C ALA A 465 -9.79 11.71 -29.84
N ARG A 466 -10.25 12.55 -30.74
CA ARG A 466 -10.12 14.00 -30.66
C ARG A 466 -11.48 14.67 -30.59
N LYS A 467 -11.62 15.63 -29.70
CA LYS A 467 -12.79 16.51 -29.63
C LYS A 467 -12.77 17.48 -30.84
N SER A 468 -13.92 17.73 -31.45
CA SER A 468 -13.99 18.71 -32.53
C SER A 468 -13.41 20.05 -32.09
N ALA A 469 -12.71 20.70 -33.01
CA ALA A 469 -12.18 22.05 -32.80
C ALA A 469 -13.24 23.16 -32.94
N VAL A 470 -14.41 22.79 -33.52
CA VAL A 470 -15.54 23.68 -33.65
C VAL A 470 -16.48 23.45 -32.49
N ALA A 471 -16.67 24.46 -31.63
CA ALA A 471 -17.72 24.51 -30.61
C ALA A 471 -18.97 25.09 -31.22
#